data_b1d8c9d7bbceaa69c8a989ffb592d34e
#
_entry.id   b1d8c9d7bbceaa69c8a989ffb592d34e
#
_cell.length_a   1.000
_cell.length_b   1.000
_cell.length_c   1.000
_cell.angle_alpha   90.00
_cell.angle_beta   90.00
_cell.angle_gamma   90.00
#
_symmetry.space_group_name_H-M   'P 1'
#
loop_
_entity.id
_entity.type
_entity.pdbx_description
1 polymer ?
#
loop_
_entity_poly.entity_id
_entity_poly.type
_entity_poly.pdbx_seq_one_letter_code
_entity_poly.pdbx_strand_id
1 'polypeptide(L)'
;MWELDKTSYEIKKVWYGRTIIRSAYKLFYEAAQDLLDGNFSVVKDIPEFKDLEERSRQAKLEELVWAIRKLTDIARHIRAKRDCSGALELEGVEVRIQLDEKKNIHDLIPRQPLEVHETVAECMILANHWVAKKIWESFPHQALLRRHPPPHQEFFSELRECAKAKGFFIDTR
;
A
#
# COMPACT_ATOMS: atom_id res chain seq x y z
N MET A 1 -4.02 0.84 -16.44
CA MET A 1 -2.61 0.46 -16.75
C MET A 1 -1.79 1.74 -16.84
N TRP A 2 -0.62 1.76 -16.23
CA TRP A 2 0.32 2.88 -16.28
C TRP A 2 1.57 2.47 -17.03
N GLU A 3 2.03 3.37 -17.89
CA GLU A 3 3.36 3.31 -18.50
C GLU A 3 4.26 4.25 -17.71
N LEU A 4 5.31 3.69 -17.11
CA LEU A 4 6.24 4.41 -16.26
C LEU A 4 7.58 4.61 -16.98
N ASP A 5 8.25 5.69 -16.66
CA ASP A 5 9.67 5.80 -16.99
C ASP A 5 10.48 4.74 -16.22
N LYS A 6 11.45 4.11 -16.88
CA LYS A 6 12.22 3.00 -16.30
C LYS A 6 13.11 3.42 -15.13
N THR A 7 13.52 4.67 -15.10
CA THR A 7 14.50 5.20 -14.14
C THR A 7 13.82 6.07 -13.08
N SER A 8 12.99 7.02 -13.52
CA SER A 8 12.35 7.97 -12.62
C SER A 8 11.00 7.49 -12.07
N TYR A 9 10.45 6.38 -12.58
CA TYR A 9 9.10 5.87 -12.29
C TYR A 9 7.97 6.89 -12.51
N GLU A 10 8.24 8.00 -13.19
CA GLU A 10 7.21 8.97 -13.54
C GLU A 10 6.21 8.36 -14.53
N ILE A 11 4.93 8.69 -14.33
CA ILE A 11 3.85 8.19 -15.17
C ILE A 11 3.87 8.94 -16.50
N LYS A 12 4.18 8.24 -17.58
CA LYS A 12 4.18 8.77 -18.97
C LYS A 12 2.80 8.68 -19.60
N LYS A 13 2.08 7.59 -19.33
CA LYS A 13 0.78 7.35 -19.94
C LYS A 13 -0.11 6.54 -19.02
N VAL A 14 -1.40 6.83 -19.06
CA VAL A 14 -2.43 6.07 -18.37
C VAL A 14 -3.45 5.58 -19.39
N TRP A 15 -3.74 4.28 -19.33
CA TRP A 15 -4.76 3.66 -20.15
C TRP A 15 -5.87 3.09 -19.27
N TYR A 16 -7.11 3.28 -19.72
CA TYR A 16 -8.31 2.77 -19.06
C TYR A 16 -9.06 1.88 -20.03
N GLY A 17 -9.52 0.73 -19.56
CA GLY A 17 -10.29 -0.18 -20.40
C GLY A 17 -10.65 -1.46 -19.68
N ARG A 18 -11.46 -2.27 -20.35
CA ARG A 18 -11.82 -3.61 -19.87
C ARG A 18 -10.66 -4.57 -20.17
N THR A 19 -10.36 -5.41 -19.21
CA THR A 19 -9.25 -6.39 -19.32
C THR A 19 -9.71 -7.78 -18.92
N ILE A 20 -9.02 -8.77 -19.46
CA ILE A 20 -9.08 -10.15 -18.97
C ILE A 20 -7.74 -10.41 -18.28
N ILE A 21 -7.79 -10.83 -17.03
CA ILE A 21 -6.61 -11.14 -16.23
C ILE A 21 -6.59 -12.62 -15.87
N ARG A 22 -5.38 -13.14 -15.70
CA ARG A 22 -5.12 -14.48 -15.16
C ARG A 22 -4.11 -14.36 -14.04
N SER A 23 -4.50 -14.77 -12.83
CA SER A 23 -3.58 -14.82 -11.69
C SER A 23 -2.54 -15.91 -11.92
N ALA A 24 -1.26 -15.57 -11.79
CA ALA A 24 -0.17 -16.52 -11.87
C ALA A 24 0.07 -17.19 -10.50
N TYR A 25 -0.04 -16.42 -9.42
CA TYR A 25 0.17 -16.88 -8.04
C TYR A 25 -0.86 -16.26 -7.12
N LYS A 26 -1.24 -17.02 -6.07
CA LYS A 26 -2.10 -16.54 -4.99
C LYS A 26 -1.26 -16.51 -3.71
N LEU A 27 -0.82 -15.33 -3.34
CA LEU A 27 0.06 -15.12 -2.19
C LEU A 27 -0.69 -14.50 -1.02
N PHE A 28 -0.35 -14.92 0.21
CA PHE A 28 -0.64 -14.18 1.42
C PHE A 28 0.41 -13.07 1.61
N TYR A 29 0.09 -12.05 2.37
CA TYR A 29 1.00 -10.94 2.63
C TYR A 29 2.31 -11.38 3.28
N GLU A 30 2.23 -12.29 4.24
CA GLU A 30 3.39 -12.87 4.92
C GLU A 30 4.31 -13.58 3.95
N ALA A 31 3.75 -14.39 3.03
CA ALA A 31 4.53 -15.08 2.02
C ALA A 31 5.19 -14.10 1.02
N ALA A 32 4.49 -13.04 0.64
CA ALA A 32 5.05 -12.01 -0.21
C ALA A 32 6.16 -11.22 0.48
N GLN A 33 6.02 -10.95 1.80
CA GLN A 33 7.06 -10.31 2.59
C GLN A 33 8.29 -11.21 2.73
N ASP A 34 8.11 -12.48 3.02
CA ASP A 34 9.19 -13.46 3.09
C ASP A 34 10.01 -13.49 1.79
N LEU A 35 9.32 -13.51 0.64
CA LEU A 35 9.99 -13.47 -0.68
C LEU A 35 10.74 -12.14 -0.91
N LEU A 36 10.19 -11.02 -0.45
CA LEU A 36 10.83 -9.71 -0.53
C LEU A 36 12.11 -9.67 0.30
N ASP A 37 12.07 -10.24 1.51
CA ASP A 37 13.17 -10.31 2.47
C ASP A 37 14.23 -11.37 2.10
N GLY A 38 13.95 -12.20 1.09
CA GLY A 38 14.86 -13.26 0.63
C GLY A 38 14.71 -14.58 1.38
N ASN A 39 13.65 -14.75 2.15
CA ASN A 39 13.31 -16.03 2.77
C ASN A 39 12.49 -16.89 1.80
N PHE A 40 13.14 -17.82 1.14
CA PHE A 40 12.50 -18.68 0.14
C PHE A 40 11.92 -19.98 0.70
N SER A 41 11.96 -20.19 2.00
CA SER A 41 11.36 -21.39 2.64
C SER A 41 9.85 -21.48 2.38
N VAL A 42 9.18 -20.34 2.23
CA VAL A 42 7.74 -20.21 1.96
C VAL A 42 7.31 -20.77 0.59
N VAL A 43 8.24 -20.96 -0.34
CA VAL A 43 7.94 -21.47 -1.70
C VAL A 43 7.29 -22.87 -1.64
N LYS A 44 7.59 -23.67 -0.61
CA LYS A 44 6.99 -24.99 -0.38
C LYS A 44 5.48 -24.93 -0.15
N ASP A 45 4.99 -23.81 0.39
CA ASP A 45 3.60 -23.60 0.76
C ASP A 45 2.78 -22.98 -0.37
N ILE A 46 3.45 -22.51 -1.43
CA ILE A 46 2.80 -21.93 -2.63
C ILE A 46 2.40 -23.06 -3.57
N PRO A 47 1.08 -23.31 -3.77
CA PRO A 47 0.62 -24.47 -4.52
C PRO A 47 1.15 -24.56 -5.97
N GLU A 48 1.31 -23.40 -6.60
CA GLU A 48 1.73 -23.28 -7.99
C GLU A 48 3.18 -23.72 -8.24
N PHE A 49 3.97 -23.93 -7.17
CA PHE A 49 5.35 -24.41 -7.25
C PHE A 49 5.50 -25.91 -7.00
N LYS A 50 4.44 -26.61 -6.50
CA LYS A 50 4.55 -28.01 -6.02
C LYS A 50 4.96 -28.99 -7.12
N ASP A 51 4.38 -28.86 -8.32
CA ASP A 51 4.53 -29.82 -9.40
C ASP A 51 5.57 -29.36 -10.46
N LEU A 52 6.40 -28.39 -10.13
CA LEU A 52 7.40 -27.87 -11.05
C LEU A 52 8.74 -28.61 -10.91
N GLU A 53 9.36 -28.90 -12.05
CA GLU A 53 10.75 -29.31 -12.08
C GLU A 53 11.65 -28.20 -11.50
N GLU A 54 12.78 -28.62 -10.88
CA GLU A 54 13.66 -27.70 -10.13
C GLU A 54 14.12 -26.50 -10.96
N ARG A 55 14.51 -26.71 -12.20
CA ARG A 55 14.95 -25.62 -13.10
C ARG A 55 13.82 -24.64 -13.41
N SER A 56 12.62 -25.15 -13.65
CA SER A 56 11.43 -24.31 -13.91
C SER A 56 10.98 -23.59 -12.66
N ARG A 57 11.09 -24.23 -11.51
CA ARG A 57 10.79 -23.66 -10.18
C ARG A 57 11.70 -22.49 -9.91
N GLN A 58 13.01 -22.65 -10.09
CA GLN A 58 13.99 -21.60 -9.85
C GLN A 58 13.74 -20.37 -10.75
N ALA A 59 13.55 -20.58 -12.05
CA ALA A 59 13.28 -19.49 -12.99
C ALA A 59 12.01 -18.70 -12.65
N LYS A 60 10.93 -19.41 -12.30
CA LYS A 60 9.66 -18.76 -11.90
C LYS A 60 9.78 -18.05 -10.56
N LEU A 61 10.55 -18.58 -9.60
CA LEU A 61 10.82 -17.92 -8.34
C LEU A 61 11.58 -16.61 -8.54
N GLU A 62 12.61 -16.62 -9.36
CA GLU A 62 13.38 -15.41 -9.70
C GLU A 62 12.49 -14.34 -10.34
N GLU A 63 11.62 -14.74 -11.28
CA GLU A 63 10.65 -13.85 -11.92
C GLU A 63 9.68 -13.26 -10.89
N LEU A 64 9.12 -14.09 -10.00
CA LEU A 64 8.19 -13.65 -8.96
C LEU A 64 8.84 -12.69 -7.98
N VAL A 65 10.02 -13.01 -7.47
CA VAL A 65 10.80 -12.16 -6.55
C VAL A 65 11.14 -10.84 -7.21
N TRP A 66 11.59 -10.88 -8.48
CA TRP A 66 11.86 -9.67 -9.25
C TRP A 66 10.61 -8.79 -9.37
N ALA A 67 9.45 -9.38 -9.66
CA ALA A 67 8.19 -8.65 -9.81
C ALA A 67 7.76 -7.98 -8.48
N ILE A 68 7.84 -8.72 -7.35
CA ILE A 68 7.52 -8.19 -6.03
C ILE A 68 8.45 -7.02 -5.68
N ARG A 69 9.77 -7.20 -5.81
CA ARG A 69 10.76 -6.15 -5.54
C ARG A 69 10.53 -4.93 -6.41
N LYS A 70 10.28 -5.14 -7.71
CA LYS A 70 10.05 -4.02 -8.62
C LYS A 70 8.79 -3.25 -8.29
N LEU A 71 7.71 -3.94 -7.90
CA LEU A 71 6.47 -3.29 -7.46
C LEU A 71 6.69 -2.50 -6.18
N THR A 72 7.43 -3.06 -5.22
CA THR A 72 7.78 -2.39 -3.96
C THR A 72 8.63 -1.14 -4.21
N ASP A 73 9.62 -1.20 -5.11
CA ASP A 73 10.43 -0.03 -5.46
C ASP A 73 9.59 1.10 -6.07
N ILE A 74 8.64 0.74 -6.94
CA ILE A 74 7.70 1.71 -7.52
C ILE A 74 6.82 2.32 -6.42
N ALA A 75 6.31 1.49 -5.51
CA ALA A 75 5.46 1.95 -4.40
C ALA A 75 6.22 2.89 -3.46
N ARG A 76 7.47 2.57 -3.10
CA ARG A 76 8.35 3.46 -2.33
C ARG A 76 8.53 4.82 -2.99
N HIS A 77 8.74 4.83 -4.30
CA HIS A 77 8.86 6.07 -5.06
C HIS A 77 7.57 6.90 -5.02
N ILE A 78 6.41 6.26 -5.24
CA ILE A 78 5.10 6.91 -5.20
C ILE A 78 4.85 7.51 -3.81
N ARG A 79 5.12 6.74 -2.74
CA ARG A 79 5.01 7.18 -1.36
C ARG A 79 5.89 8.40 -1.08
N ALA A 80 7.18 8.31 -1.40
CA ALA A 80 8.12 9.42 -1.19
C ALA A 80 7.65 10.71 -1.89
N LYS A 81 7.11 10.59 -3.10
CA LYS A 81 6.54 11.74 -3.83
C LYS A 81 5.29 12.32 -3.14
N ARG A 82 4.41 11.47 -2.61
CA ARG A 82 3.24 11.90 -1.83
C ARG A 82 3.66 12.62 -0.54
N ASP A 83 4.62 12.05 0.19
CA ASP A 83 5.14 12.60 1.45
C ASP A 83 5.77 13.98 1.22
N CYS A 84 6.61 14.11 0.18
CA CYS A 84 7.16 15.41 -0.23
C CYS A 84 6.08 16.43 -0.64
N SER A 85 4.90 15.95 -1.07
CA SER A 85 3.76 16.80 -1.43
C SER A 85 2.85 17.14 -0.23
N GLY A 86 3.24 16.77 0.99
CA GLY A 86 2.51 17.10 2.22
C GLY A 86 1.42 16.09 2.60
N ALA A 87 1.55 14.83 2.19
CA ALA A 87 0.68 13.78 2.69
C ALA A 87 0.87 13.62 4.20
N LEU A 88 -0.25 13.51 4.94
CA LEU A 88 -0.25 13.26 6.36
C LEU A 88 -0.43 11.76 6.62
N GLU A 89 0.51 11.18 7.36
CA GLU A 89 0.39 9.83 7.89
C GLU A 89 -0.02 9.89 9.35
N LEU A 90 -1.10 9.19 9.69
CA LEU A 90 -1.56 9.04 11.06
C LEU A 90 -1.20 7.64 11.51
N GLU A 91 -0.17 7.56 12.34
CA GLU A 91 0.21 6.30 12.98
C GLU A 91 -0.77 5.97 14.11
N GLY A 92 -1.46 4.86 13.97
CA GLY A 92 -2.29 4.27 15.02
C GLY A 92 -1.80 2.88 15.37
N VAL A 93 -1.78 2.53 16.65
CA VAL A 93 -1.50 1.16 17.05
C VAL A 93 -2.72 0.30 16.71
N GLU A 94 -2.62 -0.44 15.61
CA GLU A 94 -3.63 -1.46 15.30
C GLU A 94 -3.37 -2.70 16.14
N VAL A 95 -4.37 -3.15 16.88
CA VAL A 95 -4.32 -4.38 17.66
C VAL A 95 -5.29 -5.41 17.09
N ARG A 96 -4.82 -6.65 16.99
CA ARG A 96 -5.66 -7.79 16.68
C ARG A 96 -6.14 -8.43 17.97
N ILE A 97 -7.45 -8.54 18.12
CA ILE A 97 -8.06 -9.18 19.27
C ILE A 97 -8.06 -10.68 19.06
N GLN A 98 -7.40 -11.43 19.94
CA GLN A 98 -7.54 -12.87 20.03
C GLN A 98 -8.66 -13.23 20.99
N LEU A 99 -9.57 -14.08 20.51
CA LEU A 99 -10.67 -14.61 21.32
C LEU A 99 -10.37 -16.07 21.74
N ASP A 100 -10.75 -16.41 22.97
CA ASP A 100 -10.75 -17.80 23.43
C ASP A 100 -11.94 -18.59 22.83
N GLU A 101 -12.01 -19.90 23.13
CA GLU A 101 -13.11 -20.76 22.68
C GLU A 101 -14.50 -20.31 23.17
N LYS A 102 -14.54 -19.53 24.26
CA LYS A 102 -15.75 -18.94 24.85
C LYS A 102 -16.04 -17.54 24.34
N LYS A 103 -15.27 -17.06 23.34
CA LYS A 103 -15.37 -15.71 22.74
C LYS A 103 -15.02 -14.58 23.72
N ASN A 104 -14.28 -14.83 24.79
CA ASN A 104 -13.71 -13.78 25.61
C ASN A 104 -12.39 -13.30 24.99
N ILE A 105 -12.03 -12.05 25.27
CA ILE A 105 -10.73 -11.51 24.84
C ILE A 105 -9.63 -12.26 25.61
N HIS A 106 -8.80 -12.98 24.86
CA HIS A 106 -7.66 -13.71 25.39
C HIS A 106 -6.39 -12.87 25.34
N ASP A 107 -6.16 -12.17 24.21
CA ASP A 107 -4.97 -11.35 24.04
C ASP A 107 -5.22 -10.21 23.04
N LEU A 108 -4.37 -9.17 23.13
CA LEU A 108 -4.31 -8.05 22.22
C LEU A 108 -2.93 -8.02 21.58
N ILE A 109 -2.84 -8.52 20.35
CA ILE A 109 -1.56 -8.62 19.62
C ILE A 109 -1.40 -7.40 18.74
N PRO A 110 -0.34 -6.59 18.91
CA PRO A 110 -0.04 -5.52 18.00
C PRO A 110 0.16 -6.06 16.59
N ARG A 111 -0.52 -5.48 15.61
CA ARG A 111 -0.31 -5.81 14.20
C ARG A 111 1.05 -5.27 13.77
N GLN A 112 1.94 -6.15 13.32
CA GLN A 112 3.18 -5.71 12.69
C GLN A 112 2.87 -5.25 11.26
N PRO A 113 3.20 -4.01 10.89
CA PRO A 113 3.08 -3.56 9.52
C PRO A 113 4.12 -4.30 8.67
N LEU A 114 3.66 -4.91 7.57
CA LEU A 114 4.53 -5.49 6.56
C LEU A 114 4.70 -4.48 5.42
N GLU A 115 5.89 -4.40 4.83
CA GLU A 115 6.14 -3.48 3.72
C GLU A 115 5.26 -3.77 2.50
N VAL A 116 4.92 -5.03 2.27
CA VAL A 116 4.00 -5.41 1.19
C VAL A 116 2.57 -4.87 1.38
N HIS A 117 2.12 -4.62 2.63
CA HIS A 117 0.85 -3.92 2.86
C HIS A 117 0.90 -2.49 2.31
N GLU A 118 1.99 -1.79 2.56
CA GLU A 118 2.20 -0.44 2.05
C GLU A 118 2.32 -0.43 0.53
N THR A 119 3.03 -1.41 -0.05
CA THR A 119 3.13 -1.58 -1.50
C THR A 119 1.75 -1.68 -2.15
N VAL A 120 0.85 -2.50 -1.59
CA VAL A 120 -0.52 -2.63 -2.10
C VAL A 120 -1.31 -1.34 -1.87
N ALA A 121 -1.19 -0.73 -0.69
CA ALA A 121 -1.88 0.51 -0.36
C ALA A 121 -1.52 1.66 -1.32
N GLU A 122 -0.24 1.84 -1.65
CA GLU A 122 0.19 2.86 -2.61
C GLU A 122 -0.36 2.60 -4.02
N CYS A 123 -0.39 1.34 -4.45
CA CYS A 123 -1.03 0.97 -5.72
C CYS A 123 -2.54 1.29 -5.73
N MET A 124 -3.23 1.04 -4.62
CA MET A 124 -4.66 1.35 -4.47
C MET A 124 -4.91 2.86 -4.47
N ILE A 125 -4.12 3.63 -3.73
CA ILE A 125 -4.21 5.10 -3.69
C ILE A 125 -4.00 5.68 -5.08
N LEU A 126 -2.96 5.21 -5.80
CA LEU A 126 -2.68 5.63 -7.16
C LEU A 126 -3.83 5.31 -8.11
N ALA A 127 -4.39 4.11 -8.02
CA ALA A 127 -5.53 3.70 -8.84
C ALA A 127 -6.75 4.60 -8.58
N ASN A 128 -7.08 4.83 -7.31
CA ASN A 128 -8.20 5.68 -6.92
C ASN A 128 -8.02 7.12 -7.42
N HIS A 129 -6.82 7.66 -7.31
CA HIS A 129 -6.50 9.01 -7.80
C HIS A 129 -6.75 9.13 -9.31
N TRP A 130 -6.18 8.23 -10.12
CA TRP A 130 -6.29 8.30 -11.56
C TRP A 130 -7.69 8.01 -12.08
N VAL A 131 -8.43 7.09 -11.45
CA VAL A 131 -9.83 6.81 -11.79
C VAL A 131 -10.71 8.00 -11.44
N ALA A 132 -10.55 8.59 -10.25
CA ALA A 132 -11.28 9.78 -9.83
C ALA A 132 -11.04 10.95 -10.79
N LYS A 133 -9.77 11.19 -11.17
CA LYS A 133 -9.40 12.20 -12.16
C LYS A 133 -10.09 11.96 -13.51
N LYS A 134 -10.06 10.72 -14.01
CA LYS A 134 -10.71 10.36 -15.28
C LYS A 134 -12.21 10.57 -15.25
N ILE A 135 -12.88 10.18 -14.15
CA ILE A 135 -14.33 10.37 -13.99
C ILE A 135 -14.65 11.86 -13.92
N TRP A 136 -13.89 12.63 -13.15
CA TRP A 136 -14.09 14.07 -13.04
C TRP A 136 -13.91 14.81 -14.38
N GLU A 137 -12.87 14.46 -15.14
CA GLU A 137 -12.63 15.04 -16.47
C GLU A 137 -13.73 14.68 -17.49
N SER A 138 -14.31 13.48 -17.38
CA SER A 138 -15.33 13.01 -18.34
C SER A 138 -16.75 13.38 -17.93
N PHE A 139 -17.03 13.44 -16.62
CA PHE A 139 -18.37 13.64 -16.05
C PHE A 139 -18.31 14.54 -14.80
N PRO A 140 -17.93 15.81 -14.92
CA PRO A 140 -17.67 16.68 -13.77
C PRO A 140 -18.86 16.88 -12.84
N HIS A 141 -20.09 16.86 -13.38
CA HIS A 141 -21.31 17.04 -12.60
C HIS A 141 -21.81 15.76 -11.93
N GLN A 142 -21.23 14.60 -12.24
CA GLN A 142 -21.63 13.28 -11.75
C GLN A 142 -20.50 12.59 -10.99
N ALA A 143 -19.31 13.21 -10.91
CA ALA A 143 -18.17 12.64 -10.23
C ALA A 143 -18.38 12.65 -8.71
N LEU A 144 -18.33 11.45 -8.12
CA LEU A 144 -18.33 11.29 -6.66
C LEU A 144 -16.87 11.33 -6.16
N LEU A 145 -16.53 12.38 -5.43
CA LEU A 145 -15.19 12.58 -4.88
C LEU A 145 -15.22 12.63 -3.36
N ARG A 146 -14.24 12.03 -2.72
CA ARG A 146 -14.06 12.18 -1.28
C ARG A 146 -13.53 13.58 -0.98
N ARG A 147 -14.18 14.28 -0.07
CA ARG A 147 -13.81 15.62 0.38
C ARG A 147 -13.66 15.64 1.90
N HIS A 148 -12.63 16.34 2.36
CA HIS A 148 -12.51 16.77 3.75
C HIS A 148 -12.64 18.30 3.79
N PRO A 149 -13.51 18.86 4.62
CA PRO A 149 -13.54 20.31 4.83
C PRO A 149 -12.24 20.73 5.54
N PRO A 150 -11.84 22.00 5.40
CA PRO A 150 -10.76 22.51 6.24
C PRO A 150 -11.13 22.38 7.73
N PRO A 151 -10.18 22.07 8.61
CA PRO A 151 -10.44 21.97 10.03
C PRO A 151 -10.84 23.33 10.60
N HIS A 152 -11.68 23.31 11.64
CA HIS A 152 -12.06 24.53 12.37
C HIS A 152 -10.86 25.08 13.13
N GLN A 153 -10.65 26.40 13.08
CA GLN A 153 -9.50 27.08 13.72
C GLN A 153 -9.46 26.87 15.26
N GLU A 154 -10.60 26.73 15.88
CA GLU A 154 -10.74 26.48 17.32
C GLU A 154 -10.10 25.16 17.77
N PHE A 155 -10.04 24.14 16.90
CA PHE A 155 -9.39 22.85 17.23
C PHE A 155 -7.86 22.91 17.21
N PHE A 156 -7.28 23.95 16.64
CA PHE A 156 -5.83 24.11 16.63
C PHE A 156 -5.22 24.58 17.95
N SER A 157 -6.03 25.13 18.87
CA SER A 157 -5.52 25.61 20.18
C SER A 157 -4.90 24.46 20.98
N GLU A 158 -5.63 23.38 21.14
CA GLU A 158 -5.16 22.18 21.85
C GLU A 158 -3.94 21.54 21.16
N LEU A 159 -3.97 21.43 19.84
CA LEU A 159 -2.85 20.90 19.05
C LEU A 159 -1.58 21.74 19.26
N ARG A 160 -1.70 23.09 19.26
CA ARG A 160 -0.56 24.00 19.51
C ARG A 160 -0.01 23.85 20.93
N GLU A 161 -0.87 23.69 21.93
CA GLU A 161 -0.44 23.47 23.31
C GLU A 161 0.30 22.13 23.46
N CYS A 162 -0.25 21.05 22.90
CA CYS A 162 0.41 19.76 22.88
C CYS A 162 1.78 19.80 22.18
N ALA A 163 1.85 20.44 21.03
CA ALA A 163 3.09 20.61 20.28
C ALA A 163 4.12 21.41 21.09
N LYS A 164 3.70 22.53 21.70
CA LYS A 164 4.56 23.37 22.54
C LYS A 164 5.09 22.61 23.75
N ALA A 165 4.26 21.78 24.39
CA ALA A 165 4.68 20.91 25.49
C ALA A 165 5.75 19.90 25.10
N LYS A 166 5.81 19.52 23.80
CA LYS A 166 6.81 18.64 23.22
C LYS A 166 7.97 19.38 22.55
N GLY A 167 8.01 20.72 22.62
CA GLY A 167 9.08 21.53 22.04
C GLY A 167 8.93 21.81 20.53
N PHE A 168 7.76 21.55 19.97
CA PHE A 168 7.49 21.82 18.55
C PHE A 168 6.67 23.11 18.36
N PHE A 169 6.93 23.78 17.25
CA PHE A 169 6.13 24.91 16.79
C PHE A 169 5.30 24.49 15.58
N ILE A 170 3.99 24.70 15.62
CA ILE A 170 3.07 24.44 14.50
C ILE A 170 2.46 25.77 14.06
N ASP A 171 2.65 26.12 12.79
CA ASP A 171 1.95 27.23 12.14
C ASP A 171 0.59 26.73 11.63
N THR A 172 -0.47 27.36 12.10
CA THR A 172 -1.87 27.03 11.78
C THR A 172 -2.58 28.13 11.00
N ARG A 173 -1.83 29.05 10.40
CA ARG A 173 -2.37 30.13 9.57
C ARG A 173 -2.74 29.66 8.17
#